data_643f08a23de90c025050921004fd5904
#
_entry.id   643f08a23de90c025050921004fd5904
#
_cell.length_a   1.000
_cell.length_b   1.000
_cell.length_c   1.000
_cell.angle_alpha   90.00
_cell.angle_beta   90.00
_cell.angle_gamma   90.00
#
_symmetry.space_group_name_H-M   'P 1'
#
loop_
_entity.id
_entity.type
_entity.pdbx_description
1 polymer ?
#
loop_
_entity_poly.entity_id
_entity_poly.type
_entity_poly.pdbx_seq_one_letter_code
_entity_poly.pdbx_strand_id
1 'polypeptide(L)'
;MKKIYKKWLLSNNLSVENLTNLEGINNLYNEVNSDNIDFFEKREIWDNPAFVSSLEKLVVNYLKNFNTELKKEIESNSTNNLKNILGNSFKLLDSIAIFELFLKNYKDLTNTNSNEKVSIPTGKGLNELHYGAPGTGKSFEINNRFRNEIMSRVTFYPDYDYTDFVGGLKPQTDECGNISYTFEGGPLAKAIIKALNNPNKQIYLIVEEINRANAASVFGDVFQLLDRDDKSGISTFSINNKDLARFIDQKTESKFQYENSGVFLPGNLSIIATMNPSDQGVFPLDAAFKRRWKQVYHSINWNDASDITLKGFGIKWKDLGRKLNKALEQCNVEEDALLGQYFFKNAELEKSSGYEIASKLLGYLWNDAVRYQRQLIFNESNSFSEILNLFENDNNEVDLNKIFVKELCDYLRDENI
;
A
#
# COMPACT_ATOMS: atom_id res chain seq x y z
N MET A 1 31.62 1.11 -8.07
CA MET A 1 32.80 1.30 -7.25
C MET A 1 32.99 0.17 -6.22
N LYS A 2 32.09 -0.01 -5.25
CA LYS A 2 32.22 -1.01 -4.17
C LYS A 2 32.54 -2.45 -4.61
N LYS A 3 31.90 -2.96 -5.67
CA LYS A 3 32.10 -4.31 -6.21
C LYS A 3 33.46 -4.51 -6.89
N ILE A 4 33.96 -3.48 -7.53
CA ILE A 4 35.20 -3.49 -8.30
C ILE A 4 36.39 -3.39 -7.35
N TYR A 5 36.28 -2.54 -6.34
CA TYR A 5 37.30 -2.38 -5.31
C TYR A 5 37.43 -3.62 -4.41
N LYS A 6 36.31 -4.22 -3.99
CA LYS A 6 36.31 -5.49 -3.27
C LYS A 6 36.93 -6.61 -4.07
N LYS A 7 36.72 -6.64 -5.40
CA LYS A 7 37.34 -7.62 -6.30
C LYS A 7 38.85 -7.40 -6.39
N TRP A 8 39.30 -6.14 -6.38
CA TRP A 8 40.72 -5.79 -6.39
C TRP A 8 41.43 -6.16 -5.07
N LEU A 9 40.85 -5.84 -3.92
CA LEU A 9 41.37 -6.26 -2.61
C LEU A 9 41.52 -7.78 -2.52
N LEU A 10 40.53 -8.55 -2.96
CA LEU A 10 40.55 -10.00 -2.96
C LEU A 10 41.60 -10.58 -3.92
N SER A 11 41.81 -9.93 -5.09
CA SER A 11 42.81 -10.37 -6.07
C SER A 11 44.25 -10.13 -5.61
N ASN A 12 44.46 -9.23 -4.64
CA ASN A 12 45.78 -8.92 -4.07
C ASN A 12 46.01 -9.47 -2.65
N ASN A 13 45.15 -10.40 -2.19
CA ASN A 13 45.22 -11.00 -0.84
C ASN A 13 45.21 -9.98 0.32
N LEU A 14 44.65 -8.78 0.09
CA LEU A 14 44.58 -7.73 1.09
C LEU A 14 43.27 -7.82 1.87
N SER A 15 43.38 -7.90 3.19
CA SER A 15 42.20 -7.87 4.06
C SER A 15 41.92 -6.44 4.53
N VAL A 16 40.65 -6.09 4.64
CA VAL A 16 40.21 -4.76 5.15
C VAL A 16 40.64 -4.55 6.61
N GLU A 17 40.97 -5.62 7.33
CA GLU A 17 41.47 -5.60 8.71
C GLU A 17 42.88 -5.00 8.81
N ASN A 18 43.69 -5.06 7.75
CA ASN A 18 45.02 -4.46 7.69
C ASN A 18 44.99 -2.93 7.56
N LEU A 19 43.80 -2.34 7.32
CA LEU A 19 43.61 -0.90 7.15
C LEU A 19 43.15 -0.19 8.44
N THR A 20 43.25 -0.84 9.59
CA THR A 20 42.69 -0.29 10.86
C THR A 20 43.56 0.76 11.51
N ASN A 21 44.75 1.03 11.00
CA ASN A 21 45.65 2.08 11.53
C ASN A 21 46.45 2.74 10.40
N LEU A 22 47.08 3.88 10.68
CA LEU A 22 47.92 4.63 9.76
C LEU A 22 49.11 3.82 9.21
N GLU A 23 49.65 2.91 10.01
CA GLU A 23 50.73 2.03 9.66
C GLU A 23 50.28 0.99 8.64
N GLY A 24 49.07 0.42 8.81
CA GLY A 24 48.46 -0.48 7.83
C GLY A 24 48.19 0.20 6.49
N ILE A 25 47.81 1.46 6.49
CA ILE A 25 47.59 2.26 5.27
C ILE A 25 48.92 2.51 4.56
N ASN A 26 49.99 2.84 5.30
CA ASN A 26 51.31 3.06 4.72
C ASN A 26 51.95 1.75 4.19
N ASN A 27 51.72 0.63 4.87
CA ASN A 27 52.19 -0.68 4.40
C ASN A 27 51.49 -1.09 3.12
N LEU A 28 50.15 -0.90 3.05
CA LEU A 28 49.36 -1.12 1.84
C LEU A 28 49.85 -0.26 0.68
N TYR A 29 50.18 1.01 0.96
CA TYR A 29 50.73 1.94 -0.02
C TYR A 29 52.05 1.46 -0.60
N ASN A 30 52.95 0.96 0.24
CA ASN A 30 54.26 0.46 -0.18
C ASN A 30 54.14 -0.86 -0.98
N GLU A 31 53.23 -1.75 -0.61
CA GLU A 31 52.96 -2.99 -1.34
C GLU A 31 52.38 -2.73 -2.73
N VAL A 32 51.40 -1.82 -2.82
CA VAL A 32 50.71 -1.49 -4.07
C VAL A 32 51.58 -0.70 -5.05
N ASN A 33 52.58 0.08 -4.56
CA ASN A 33 53.52 0.79 -5.42
C ASN A 33 54.65 -0.13 -5.95
N SER A 34 54.85 -1.31 -5.37
CA SER A 34 55.87 -2.27 -5.84
C SER A 34 55.38 -3.13 -7.02
N ASP A 35 54.10 -3.28 -7.21
CA ASP A 35 53.52 -4.06 -8.28
C ASP A 35 52.88 -3.16 -9.35
N ASN A 36 53.20 -3.40 -10.61
CA ASN A 36 52.62 -2.71 -11.80
C ASN A 36 51.14 -3.11 -11.99
N ILE A 37 50.27 -2.62 -11.13
CA ILE A 37 48.85 -2.86 -11.23
C ILE A 37 48.23 -1.85 -12.24
N ASP A 38 47.56 -2.40 -13.23
CA ASP A 38 46.91 -1.65 -14.30
C ASP A 38 45.63 -0.94 -13.78
N PHE A 39 45.84 0.19 -13.13
CA PHE A 39 44.82 1.02 -12.48
C PHE A 39 44.19 2.02 -13.46
N PHE A 40 44.60 1.96 -14.74
CA PHE A 40 44.33 3.00 -15.72
C PHE A 40 42.90 3.05 -16.26
N GLU A 41 42.10 2.01 -16.14
CA GLU A 41 40.72 2.01 -16.65
C GLU A 41 39.75 2.92 -15.87
N LYS A 42 40.18 3.58 -14.79
CA LYS A 42 39.33 4.36 -13.89
C LYS A 42 39.82 5.78 -13.65
N ARG A 43 40.74 6.27 -14.43
CA ARG A 43 41.32 7.60 -14.29
C ARG A 43 40.30 8.73 -14.37
N GLU A 44 39.28 8.61 -15.23
CA GLU A 44 38.28 9.65 -15.51
C GLU A 44 37.48 10.10 -14.29
N ILE A 45 37.14 9.16 -13.36
CA ILE A 45 36.37 9.50 -12.15
C ILE A 45 37.24 10.25 -11.13
N TRP A 46 38.53 9.92 -11.08
CA TRP A 46 39.49 10.47 -10.13
C TRP A 46 40.12 11.78 -10.60
N ASP A 47 40.06 12.03 -11.88
CA ASP A 47 40.47 13.31 -12.48
C ASP A 47 39.37 14.38 -12.33
N ASN A 48 38.19 14.04 -11.77
CA ASN A 48 37.13 14.99 -11.49
C ASN A 48 37.39 15.76 -10.19
N PRO A 49 37.72 17.09 -10.26
CA PRO A 49 38.07 17.89 -9.07
C PRO A 49 36.95 17.96 -8.02
N ALA A 50 35.69 17.92 -8.43
CA ALA A 50 34.54 17.98 -7.52
C ALA A 50 34.40 16.67 -6.71
N PHE A 51 34.66 15.52 -7.35
CA PHE A 51 34.66 14.23 -6.70
C PHE A 51 35.79 14.14 -5.68
N VAL A 52 37.02 14.49 -6.07
CA VAL A 52 38.18 14.48 -5.18
C VAL A 52 37.98 15.39 -3.98
N SER A 53 37.45 16.61 -4.20
CA SER A 53 37.18 17.57 -3.12
C SER A 53 36.09 17.06 -2.16
N SER A 54 35.07 16.37 -2.67
CA SER A 54 34.02 15.75 -1.82
C SER A 54 34.58 14.58 -1.03
N LEU A 55 35.46 13.77 -1.61
CA LEU A 55 36.14 12.66 -0.95
C LEU A 55 37.08 13.17 0.17
N GLU A 56 37.87 14.22 -0.11
CA GLU A 56 38.73 14.87 0.89
C GLU A 56 37.93 15.37 2.08
N LYS A 57 36.75 16.01 1.88
CA LYS A 57 35.86 16.46 2.95
C LYS A 57 35.33 15.30 3.80
N LEU A 58 34.97 14.19 3.17
CA LEU A 58 34.49 12.99 3.86
C LEU A 58 35.60 12.36 4.71
N VAL A 59 36.81 12.25 4.16
CA VAL A 59 38.01 11.74 4.89
C VAL A 59 38.35 12.64 6.08
N VAL A 60 38.33 13.97 5.90
CA VAL A 60 38.58 14.92 7.01
C VAL A 60 37.59 14.75 8.14
N ASN A 61 36.29 14.66 7.82
CA ASN A 61 35.27 14.46 8.82
C ASN A 61 35.40 13.12 9.55
N TYR A 62 35.80 12.07 8.84
CA TYR A 62 36.08 10.77 9.42
C TYR A 62 37.24 10.81 10.42
N LEU A 63 38.37 11.36 10.00
CA LEU A 63 39.59 11.48 10.83
C LEU A 63 39.32 12.34 12.08
N LYS A 64 38.55 13.43 11.95
CA LYS A 64 38.14 14.28 13.10
C LYS A 64 37.33 13.52 14.17
N ASN A 65 36.55 12.53 13.77
CA ASN A 65 35.70 11.79 14.69
C ASN A 65 36.37 10.57 15.33
N PHE A 66 37.46 10.09 14.75
CA PHE A 66 38.05 8.78 15.14
C PHE A 66 39.29 8.88 16.05
N ASN A 67 40.04 9.99 15.99
CA ASN A 67 41.24 10.14 16.77
C ASN A 67 41.31 11.55 17.40
N THR A 68 41.27 11.63 18.72
CA THR A 68 41.28 12.88 19.47
C THR A 68 42.59 13.68 19.29
N GLU A 69 43.75 13.03 19.06
CA GLU A 69 45.02 13.72 18.77
C GLU A 69 45.04 14.25 17.33
N LEU A 70 44.65 13.44 16.37
CA LEU A 70 44.55 13.84 14.98
C LEU A 70 43.50 14.94 14.79
N LYS A 71 42.42 14.92 15.56
CA LYS A 71 41.41 15.96 15.59
C LYS A 71 42.00 17.31 15.97
N LYS A 72 42.82 17.39 17.03
CA LYS A 72 43.50 18.63 17.45
C LYS A 72 44.46 19.14 16.37
N GLU A 73 45.17 18.25 15.69
CA GLU A 73 46.12 18.58 14.65
C GLU A 73 45.45 19.08 13.37
N ILE A 74 44.31 18.51 13.00
CA ILE A 74 43.48 18.95 11.87
C ILE A 74 42.75 20.27 12.15
N GLU A 75 42.30 20.50 13.37
CA GLU A 75 41.65 21.74 13.79
C GLU A 75 42.62 22.92 13.91
N SER A 76 43.88 22.67 14.20
CA SER A 76 44.95 23.70 14.28
C SER A 76 45.50 24.14 12.91
N ASN A 77 45.26 23.39 11.85
CA ASN A 77 45.79 23.62 10.53
C ASN A 77 44.66 23.68 9.50
N SER A 78 44.66 24.72 8.64
CA SER A 78 43.68 24.85 7.56
C SER A 78 43.77 23.68 6.56
N THR A 79 42.66 23.42 5.85
CA THR A 79 42.42 22.29 4.93
C THR A 79 43.50 21.98 3.87
N ASN A 80 44.49 22.85 3.70
CA ASN A 80 45.64 22.63 2.83
C ASN A 80 46.67 21.64 3.41
N ASN A 81 46.54 21.20 4.63
CA ASN A 81 47.59 20.44 5.34
C ASN A 81 47.34 18.92 5.44
N LEU A 82 46.23 18.41 4.93
CA LEU A 82 46.04 16.96 4.81
C LEU A 82 47.17 16.32 3.99
N LYS A 83 47.61 17.01 2.95
CA LYS A 83 48.80 16.60 2.17
C LYS A 83 50.06 16.52 2.99
N ASN A 84 50.23 17.36 4.02
CA ASN A 84 51.41 17.34 4.89
C ASN A 84 51.33 16.29 6.02
N ILE A 85 50.12 15.98 6.51
CA ILE A 85 49.89 14.97 7.54
C ILE A 85 49.98 13.57 6.97
N LEU A 86 49.54 13.34 5.75
CA LEU A 86 49.58 12.04 5.05
C LEU A 86 50.76 11.88 4.07
N GLY A 87 51.71 12.85 4.08
CA GLY A 87 52.84 12.90 3.15
C GLY A 87 52.50 13.63 1.86
N ASN A 88 53.54 14.19 1.20
CA ASN A 88 53.44 15.07 -0.01
C ASN A 88 52.82 14.40 -1.25
N SER A 89 52.26 13.25 -1.16
CA SER A 89 51.59 12.55 -2.23
C SER A 89 50.36 11.83 -1.66
N PHE A 90 49.28 12.57 -1.54
CA PHE A 90 47.95 11.98 -1.45
C PHE A 90 47.68 11.31 -2.81
N LYS A 91 48.16 10.08 -2.94
CA LYS A 91 48.01 9.33 -4.18
C LYS A 91 46.61 8.70 -4.20
N LEU A 92 46.12 8.47 -5.40
CA LEU A 92 44.82 7.91 -5.70
C LEU A 92 44.47 6.67 -4.84
N LEU A 93 45.45 5.83 -4.56
CA LEU A 93 45.33 4.62 -3.76
C LEU A 93 45.06 4.87 -2.28
N ASP A 94 45.70 5.90 -1.71
CA ASP A 94 45.48 6.30 -0.32
C ASP A 94 44.05 6.79 -0.13
N SER A 95 43.56 7.54 -1.11
CA SER A 95 42.17 8.05 -1.11
C SER A 95 41.15 6.93 -1.18
N ILE A 96 41.43 5.88 -1.96
CA ILE A 96 40.54 4.70 -2.07
C ILE A 96 40.54 3.89 -0.79
N ALA A 97 41.69 3.61 -0.22
CA ALA A 97 41.86 2.85 1.02
C ALA A 97 41.15 3.57 2.20
N ILE A 98 41.39 4.87 2.33
CA ILE A 98 40.74 5.72 3.35
C ILE A 98 39.21 5.78 3.13
N PHE A 99 38.74 5.84 1.90
CA PHE A 99 37.31 5.88 1.60
C PHE A 99 36.62 4.55 1.93
N GLU A 100 37.22 3.40 1.69
CA GLU A 100 36.68 2.09 2.09
C GLU A 100 36.68 1.94 3.61
N LEU A 101 37.73 2.39 4.28
CA LEU A 101 37.79 2.44 5.75
C LEU A 101 36.70 3.36 6.30
N PHE A 102 36.50 4.54 5.69
CA PHE A 102 35.40 5.43 6.01
C PHE A 102 34.05 4.75 5.83
N LEU A 103 33.79 4.10 4.70
CA LEU A 103 32.51 3.43 4.43
C LEU A 103 32.24 2.28 5.40
N LYS A 104 33.28 1.53 5.81
CA LYS A 104 33.17 0.47 6.81
C LYS A 104 32.82 1.06 8.17
N ASN A 105 33.58 2.03 8.63
CA ASN A 105 33.41 2.63 9.96
C ASN A 105 32.25 3.63 10.02
N TYR A 106 31.87 4.26 8.90
CA TYR A 106 30.64 5.04 8.82
C TYR A 106 29.41 4.17 9.05
N LYS A 107 29.40 2.94 8.52
CA LYS A 107 28.38 1.94 8.86
C LYS A 107 28.42 1.57 10.33
N ASP A 108 29.60 1.39 10.91
CA ASP A 108 29.77 1.08 12.32
C ASP A 108 29.49 2.27 13.22
N LEU A 109 29.80 3.51 12.81
CA LEU A 109 29.47 4.74 13.53
C LEU A 109 27.98 5.11 13.44
N THR A 110 27.35 4.87 12.32
CA THR A 110 25.89 4.97 12.21
C THR A 110 25.19 3.84 12.98
N ASN A 111 25.87 2.70 13.15
CA ASN A 111 25.41 1.60 14.00
C ASN A 111 25.76 1.78 15.49
N THR A 112 26.80 2.55 15.86
CA THR A 112 27.18 2.77 17.28
C THR A 112 26.42 3.91 17.97
N ASN A 113 25.80 4.82 17.22
CA ASN A 113 24.82 5.77 17.78
C ASN A 113 23.40 5.19 17.84
N SER A 114 23.22 3.96 17.40
CA SER A 114 22.01 3.17 17.61
C SER A 114 22.37 1.71 17.78
N ASN A 115 22.92 1.33 18.95
CA ASN A 115 22.82 -0.04 19.46
C ASN A 115 21.37 -0.40 19.87
N GLU A 116 20.41 0.40 19.58
CA GLU A 116 19.06 -0.05 19.30
C GLU A 116 19.08 -0.64 17.90
N LYS A 117 19.15 -2.00 17.81
CA LYS A 117 18.61 -2.70 16.63
C LYS A 117 17.28 -2.02 16.36
N VAL A 118 17.16 -1.26 15.24
CA VAL A 118 15.88 -0.71 14.85
C VAL A 118 15.00 -1.92 14.61
N SER A 119 14.26 -2.27 15.67
CA SER A 119 13.35 -3.40 15.61
C SER A 119 12.25 -3.03 14.65
N ILE A 120 11.92 -3.96 13.79
CA ILE A 120 10.76 -3.82 12.91
C ILE A 120 9.56 -3.55 13.82
N PRO A 121 8.75 -2.52 13.50
CA PRO A 121 7.59 -2.21 14.32
C PRO A 121 6.72 -3.46 14.49
N THR A 122 6.55 -3.88 15.73
CA THR A 122 5.58 -4.90 16.13
C THR A 122 4.26 -4.22 16.44
N GLY A 123 3.15 -4.94 16.31
CA GLY A 123 1.85 -4.37 16.60
C GLY A 123 0.75 -5.40 16.41
N LYS A 124 -0.44 -4.91 16.15
CA LYS A 124 -1.62 -5.74 15.85
C LYS A 124 -1.92 -5.73 14.35
N GLY A 125 -0.86 -5.79 13.52
CA GLY A 125 -0.99 -5.85 12.07
C GLY A 125 -1.84 -7.06 11.66
N LEU A 126 -2.92 -6.80 10.94
CA LEU A 126 -3.88 -7.81 10.49
C LEU A 126 -4.41 -7.48 9.10
N ASN A 127 -5.01 -8.47 8.48
CA ASN A 127 -5.73 -8.29 7.23
C ASN A 127 -7.21 -8.58 7.51
N GLU A 128 -8.10 -7.60 7.30
CA GLU A 128 -9.56 -7.78 7.45
C GLU A 128 -10.26 -7.61 6.10
N LEU A 129 -11.15 -8.53 5.77
CA LEU A 129 -11.98 -8.48 4.57
C LEU A 129 -13.44 -8.28 4.97
N HIS A 130 -13.96 -7.09 4.71
CA HIS A 130 -15.34 -6.69 4.99
C HIS A 130 -16.21 -6.97 3.75
N TYR A 131 -17.24 -7.80 3.90
CA TYR A 131 -18.10 -8.19 2.80
C TYR A 131 -19.58 -8.26 3.24
N GLY A 132 -20.48 -8.31 2.27
CA GLY A 132 -21.93 -8.36 2.46
C GLY A 132 -22.66 -7.56 1.39
N ALA A 133 -23.97 -7.49 1.48
CA ALA A 133 -24.86 -6.84 0.51
C ALA A 133 -24.53 -5.35 0.29
N PRO A 134 -24.85 -4.77 -0.87
CA PRO A 134 -24.71 -3.34 -1.11
C PRO A 134 -25.58 -2.54 -0.15
N GLY A 135 -25.04 -1.45 0.41
CA GLY A 135 -25.79 -0.61 1.36
C GLY A 135 -25.84 -1.14 2.80
N THR A 136 -25.03 -2.10 3.20
CA THR A 136 -24.90 -2.55 4.60
C THR A 136 -24.01 -1.66 5.47
N GLY A 137 -23.35 -0.64 4.88
CA GLY A 137 -22.57 0.34 5.65
C GLY A 137 -21.09 -0.01 5.84
N LYS A 138 -20.53 -0.97 5.10
CA LYS A 138 -19.12 -1.41 5.17
C LYS A 138 -18.12 -0.26 5.25
N SER A 139 -18.08 0.61 4.24
CA SER A 139 -17.13 1.73 4.18
C SER A 139 -17.38 2.80 5.26
N PHE A 140 -18.64 2.96 5.70
CA PHE A 140 -18.98 3.88 6.78
C PHE A 140 -18.45 3.38 8.13
N GLU A 141 -18.63 2.10 8.44
CA GLU A 141 -18.11 1.49 9.65
C GLU A 141 -16.57 1.57 9.71
N ILE A 142 -15.89 1.22 8.59
CA ILE A 142 -14.44 1.34 8.48
C ILE A 142 -13.99 2.79 8.74
N ASN A 143 -14.65 3.78 8.14
CA ASN A 143 -14.34 5.18 8.35
C ASN A 143 -14.50 5.62 9.80
N ASN A 144 -15.57 5.18 10.46
CA ASN A 144 -15.80 5.52 11.86
C ASN A 144 -14.82 4.82 12.80
N ARG A 145 -14.54 3.54 12.57
CA ARG A 145 -13.63 2.73 13.37
C ARG A 145 -12.20 3.28 13.36
N PHE A 146 -11.75 3.76 12.20
CA PHE A 146 -10.38 4.23 12.01
C PHE A 146 -10.25 5.76 11.87
N ARG A 147 -11.29 6.51 12.26
CA ARG A 147 -11.39 7.97 12.05
C ARG A 147 -10.18 8.76 12.57
N ASN A 148 -9.60 8.31 13.69
CA ASN A 148 -8.49 9.00 14.36
C ASN A 148 -7.12 8.36 14.03
N GLU A 149 -7.10 7.37 13.14
CA GLU A 149 -5.91 6.61 12.78
C GLU A 149 -5.27 7.13 11.48
N ILE A 150 -4.03 6.75 11.27
CA ILE A 150 -3.32 7.09 10.04
C ILE A 150 -3.75 6.11 8.95
N MET A 151 -4.58 6.59 8.02
CA MET A 151 -5.07 5.81 6.90
C MET A 151 -4.45 6.22 5.56
N SER A 152 -4.36 5.26 4.65
CA SER A 152 -4.24 5.48 3.21
C SER A 152 -5.34 4.66 2.54
N ARG A 153 -5.92 5.15 1.44
CA ARG A 153 -7.03 4.50 0.76
C ARG A 153 -6.74 4.35 -0.72
N VAL A 154 -7.13 3.21 -1.26
CA VAL A 154 -7.09 2.91 -2.70
C VAL A 154 -8.36 2.15 -3.07
N THR A 155 -8.85 2.34 -4.29
CA THR A 155 -9.98 1.61 -4.85
C THR A 155 -9.50 0.80 -6.04
N PHE A 156 -9.79 -0.49 -6.06
CA PHE A 156 -9.49 -1.33 -7.22
C PHE A 156 -10.52 -1.11 -8.33
N TYR A 157 -10.08 -1.19 -9.57
CA TYR A 157 -10.89 -1.12 -10.78
C TYR A 157 -10.43 -2.22 -11.76
N PRO A 158 -11.19 -2.58 -12.81
CA PRO A 158 -10.91 -3.77 -13.62
C PRO A 158 -9.48 -3.91 -14.13
N ASP A 159 -8.86 -2.82 -14.57
CA ASP A 159 -7.49 -2.80 -15.13
C ASP A 159 -6.40 -2.50 -14.07
N TYR A 160 -6.77 -2.48 -12.77
CA TYR A 160 -5.82 -2.25 -11.69
C TYR A 160 -4.86 -3.42 -11.56
N ASP A 161 -3.55 -3.16 -11.56
CA ASP A 161 -2.53 -4.20 -11.61
C ASP A 161 -1.50 -4.13 -10.47
N TYR A 162 -0.52 -5.05 -10.51
CA TYR A 162 0.58 -5.13 -9.55
C TYR A 162 1.40 -3.82 -9.50
N THR A 163 1.64 -3.19 -10.66
CA THR A 163 2.48 -1.99 -10.73
C THR A 163 1.76 -0.78 -10.17
N ASP A 164 0.44 -0.75 -10.21
CA ASP A 164 -0.37 0.27 -9.55
C ASP A 164 -0.38 0.12 -8.03
N PHE A 165 -0.47 -1.14 -7.54
CA PHE A 165 -0.61 -1.42 -6.13
C PHE A 165 0.73 -1.45 -5.38
N VAL A 166 1.69 -2.20 -5.89
CA VAL A 166 3.00 -2.39 -5.26
C VAL A 166 3.98 -1.34 -5.73
N GLY A 167 4.00 -1.09 -7.03
CA GLY A 167 4.90 -0.17 -7.71
C GLY A 167 5.63 -0.83 -8.86
N GLY A 168 6.24 0.00 -9.70
CA GLY A 168 6.96 -0.45 -10.87
C GLY A 168 7.89 0.61 -11.44
N LEU A 169 8.68 0.23 -12.44
CA LEU A 169 9.55 1.14 -13.17
C LEU A 169 8.71 2.06 -14.06
N LYS A 170 8.85 3.38 -13.86
CA LYS A 170 8.21 4.40 -14.68
C LYS A 170 9.24 5.25 -15.40
N PRO A 171 9.02 5.62 -16.67
CA PRO A 171 9.89 6.54 -17.39
C PRO A 171 9.80 7.94 -16.77
N GLN A 172 10.95 8.56 -16.57
CA GLN A 172 11.07 9.97 -16.17
C GLN A 172 11.96 10.69 -17.16
N THR A 173 11.55 11.88 -17.57
CA THR A 173 12.32 12.73 -18.47
C THR A 173 12.98 13.85 -17.67
N ASP A 174 14.28 14.01 -17.79
CA ASP A 174 15.02 15.12 -17.19
C ASP A 174 14.80 16.43 -17.97
N GLU A 175 15.34 17.55 -17.44
CA GLU A 175 15.25 18.88 -18.08
C GLU A 175 15.95 18.93 -19.46
N CYS A 176 16.84 18.00 -19.75
CA CYS A 176 17.54 17.86 -21.00
C CYS A 176 16.85 16.96 -22.03
N GLY A 177 15.70 16.35 -21.65
CA GLY A 177 14.96 15.45 -22.52
C GLY A 177 15.44 13.99 -22.50
N ASN A 178 16.41 13.63 -21.62
CA ASN A 178 16.86 12.24 -21.49
C ASN A 178 15.84 11.43 -20.70
N ILE A 179 15.54 10.21 -21.16
CA ILE A 179 14.62 9.30 -20.51
C ILE A 179 15.40 8.37 -19.59
N SER A 180 15.02 8.35 -18.32
CA SER A 180 15.48 7.38 -17.32
C SER A 180 14.30 6.59 -16.76
N TYR A 181 14.57 5.42 -16.16
CA TYR A 181 13.53 4.61 -15.51
C TYR A 181 13.80 4.59 -14.01
N THR A 182 12.80 5.01 -13.24
CA THR A 182 12.84 4.99 -11.78
C THR A 182 11.70 4.16 -11.23
N PHE A 183 11.96 3.45 -10.13
CA PHE A 183 10.89 2.73 -9.44
C PHE A 183 10.00 3.73 -8.69
N GLU A 184 8.71 3.72 -9.00
CA GLU A 184 7.68 4.47 -8.29
C GLU A 184 6.85 3.52 -7.44
N GLY A 185 6.87 3.71 -6.11
CA GLY A 185 6.11 2.86 -5.18
C GLY A 185 4.61 3.16 -5.24
N GLY A 186 3.83 2.10 -5.32
CA GLY A 186 2.37 2.13 -5.23
C GLY A 186 1.85 2.33 -3.78
N PRO A 187 0.52 2.26 -3.58
CA PRO A 187 -0.10 2.42 -2.26
C PRO A 187 0.46 1.48 -1.19
N LEU A 188 0.74 0.21 -1.52
CA LEU A 188 1.32 -0.75 -0.58
C LEU A 188 2.72 -0.36 -0.15
N ALA A 189 3.61 -0.03 -1.09
CA ALA A 189 4.97 0.42 -0.78
C ALA A 189 4.96 1.68 0.09
N LYS A 190 4.09 2.65 -0.23
CA LYS A 190 3.92 3.88 0.54
C LYS A 190 3.37 3.60 1.95
N ALA A 191 2.47 2.62 2.11
CA ALA A 191 1.95 2.21 3.41
C ALA A 191 3.02 1.54 4.27
N ILE A 192 3.86 0.67 3.69
CA ILE A 192 5.02 0.08 4.39
C ILE A 192 5.97 1.17 4.89
N ILE A 193 6.39 2.10 4.03
CA ILE A 193 7.26 3.21 4.41
C ILE A 193 6.64 4.05 5.53
N LYS A 194 5.35 4.33 5.43
CA LYS A 194 4.62 5.09 6.46
C LYS A 194 4.59 4.38 7.80
N ALA A 195 4.43 3.05 7.80
CA ALA A 195 4.46 2.23 9.01
C ALA A 195 5.85 2.21 9.63
N LEU A 196 6.89 2.02 8.83
CA LEU A 196 8.28 2.01 9.28
C LEU A 196 8.72 3.36 9.88
N ASN A 197 8.28 4.47 9.29
CA ASN A 197 8.58 5.82 9.78
C ASN A 197 7.72 6.25 10.99
N ASN A 198 6.71 5.46 11.37
CA ASN A 198 5.85 5.72 12.53
C ASN A 198 5.74 4.47 13.42
N PRO A 199 6.84 4.00 14.03
CA PRO A 199 6.88 2.69 14.71
C PRO A 199 5.89 2.58 15.89
N ASN A 200 5.53 3.68 16.50
CA ASN A 200 4.62 3.74 17.66
C ASN A 200 3.14 3.99 17.29
N LYS A 201 2.82 4.01 15.98
CA LYS A 201 1.46 4.26 15.51
C LYS A 201 0.98 3.11 14.64
N GLN A 202 -0.30 2.77 14.76
CA GLN A 202 -0.94 1.82 13.86
C GLN A 202 -1.26 2.53 12.52
N ILE A 203 -0.94 1.88 11.42
CA ILE A 203 -1.17 2.37 10.06
C ILE A 203 -2.18 1.46 9.38
N TYR A 204 -3.10 2.03 8.63
CA TYR A 204 -4.13 1.30 7.91
C TYR A 204 -4.08 1.60 6.41
N LEU A 205 -3.99 0.55 5.61
CA LEU A 205 -4.20 0.60 4.17
C LEU A 205 -5.60 0.07 3.88
N ILE A 206 -6.48 0.95 3.44
CA ILE A 206 -7.85 0.60 3.07
C ILE A 206 -7.88 0.30 1.57
N VAL A 207 -8.34 -0.90 1.21
CA VAL A 207 -8.50 -1.35 -0.17
C VAL A 207 -10.00 -1.52 -0.44
N GLU A 208 -10.59 -0.52 -1.10
CA GLU A 208 -12.00 -0.59 -1.49
C GLU A 208 -12.16 -1.43 -2.75
N GLU A 209 -13.27 -2.21 -2.80
CA GLU A 209 -13.66 -2.99 -3.97
C GLU A 209 -12.55 -3.96 -4.45
N ILE A 210 -11.95 -4.71 -3.52
CA ILE A 210 -10.80 -5.59 -3.81
C ILE A 210 -11.07 -6.58 -4.94
N ASN A 211 -12.32 -6.99 -5.14
CA ASN A 211 -12.75 -7.93 -6.16
C ASN A 211 -13.12 -7.28 -7.52
N ARG A 212 -13.00 -5.94 -7.66
CA ARG A 212 -13.14 -5.26 -8.96
C ARG A 212 -11.96 -5.53 -9.88
N ALA A 213 -10.79 -5.88 -9.33
CA ALA A 213 -9.63 -6.35 -10.08
C ALA A 213 -9.36 -7.82 -9.74
N ASN A 214 -8.53 -8.48 -10.53
CA ASN A 214 -8.01 -9.80 -10.17
C ASN A 214 -7.03 -9.68 -9.00
N ALA A 215 -7.53 -9.80 -7.77
CA ALA A 215 -6.75 -9.60 -6.56
C ALA A 215 -5.48 -10.47 -6.50
N ALA A 216 -5.53 -11.70 -6.99
CA ALA A 216 -4.37 -12.58 -7.02
C ALA A 216 -3.25 -12.02 -7.91
N SER A 217 -3.61 -11.44 -9.06
CA SER A 217 -2.66 -10.80 -9.98
C SER A 217 -2.14 -9.47 -9.41
N VAL A 218 -3.02 -8.65 -8.80
CA VAL A 218 -2.66 -7.36 -8.19
C VAL A 218 -1.68 -7.55 -7.04
N PHE A 219 -1.88 -8.56 -6.20
CA PHE A 219 -0.99 -8.87 -5.09
C PHE A 219 0.29 -9.59 -5.57
N GLY A 220 0.23 -10.43 -6.61
CA GLY A 220 1.39 -11.14 -7.14
C GLY A 220 2.19 -11.85 -6.04
N ASP A 221 3.50 -11.58 -5.96
CA ASP A 221 4.39 -12.15 -4.95
C ASP A 221 4.15 -11.61 -3.53
N VAL A 222 3.60 -10.38 -3.38
CA VAL A 222 3.26 -9.82 -2.05
C VAL A 222 2.11 -10.55 -1.37
N PHE A 223 1.41 -11.43 -2.10
CA PHE A 223 0.37 -12.29 -1.55
C PHE A 223 0.85 -13.14 -0.36
N GLN A 224 2.08 -13.66 -0.41
CA GLN A 224 2.63 -14.42 0.72
C GLN A 224 2.92 -13.58 1.96
N LEU A 225 3.03 -12.25 1.82
CA LEU A 225 3.21 -11.33 2.95
C LEU A 225 1.95 -11.19 3.82
N LEU A 226 0.80 -11.62 3.32
CA LEU A 226 -0.46 -11.64 4.06
C LEU A 226 -0.50 -12.72 5.15
N ASP A 227 0.42 -13.70 5.14
CA ASP A 227 0.60 -14.62 6.26
C ASP A 227 1.33 -13.88 7.39
N ARG A 228 0.62 -13.59 8.49
CA ARG A 228 1.11 -12.79 9.62
C ARG A 228 1.44 -13.67 10.83
N ASP A 229 2.45 -13.29 11.57
CA ASP A 229 2.72 -13.85 12.89
C ASP A 229 1.72 -13.28 13.93
N ASP A 230 1.06 -14.15 14.66
CA ASP A 230 -0.02 -13.77 15.59
C ASP A 230 0.44 -12.87 16.75
N LYS A 231 1.73 -12.92 17.12
CA LYS A 231 2.27 -12.17 18.26
C LYS A 231 2.79 -10.80 17.85
N SER A 232 3.52 -10.75 16.75
CA SER A 232 4.19 -9.53 16.29
C SER A 232 3.41 -8.77 15.23
N GLY A 233 2.46 -9.43 14.55
CA GLY A 233 1.74 -8.89 13.40
C GLY A 233 2.60 -8.72 12.15
N ILE A 234 3.87 -9.14 12.17
CA ILE A 234 4.79 -9.05 11.05
C ILE A 234 4.51 -10.18 10.06
N SER A 235 4.78 -9.99 8.77
CA SER A 235 4.72 -11.10 7.79
C SER A 235 5.62 -12.24 8.19
N THR A 236 5.09 -13.47 8.17
CA THR A 236 5.86 -14.70 8.45
C THR A 236 6.93 -14.95 7.39
N PHE A 237 6.66 -14.53 6.16
CA PHE A 237 7.56 -14.69 5.02
C PHE A 237 7.98 -13.31 4.48
N SER A 238 9.12 -13.28 3.79
CA SER A 238 9.60 -12.12 3.04
C SER A 238 9.64 -12.44 1.55
N ILE A 239 9.60 -11.41 0.71
CA ILE A 239 9.78 -11.52 -0.73
C ILE A 239 11.10 -10.88 -1.17
N ASN A 240 11.67 -11.41 -2.23
CA ASN A 240 12.91 -10.89 -2.81
C ASN A 240 12.63 -9.97 -4.02
N ASN A 241 11.99 -8.83 -3.77
CA ASN A 241 11.79 -7.78 -4.77
C ASN A 241 12.80 -6.66 -4.53
N LYS A 242 13.90 -6.66 -5.29
CA LYS A 242 15.03 -5.75 -5.08
C LYS A 242 14.71 -4.29 -5.34
N ASP A 243 13.84 -4.00 -6.31
CA ASP A 243 13.49 -2.62 -6.65
C ASP A 243 12.57 -2.02 -5.58
N LEU A 244 11.59 -2.78 -5.12
CA LEU A 244 10.74 -2.41 -3.99
C LEU A 244 11.56 -2.25 -2.69
N ALA A 245 12.45 -3.21 -2.40
CA ALA A 245 13.32 -3.16 -1.23
C ALA A 245 14.21 -1.92 -1.22
N ARG A 246 14.86 -1.61 -2.36
CA ARG A 246 15.68 -0.43 -2.53
C ARG A 246 14.87 0.86 -2.37
N PHE A 247 13.68 0.91 -2.93
CA PHE A 247 12.79 2.06 -2.80
C PHE A 247 12.39 2.30 -1.33
N ILE A 248 12.04 1.24 -0.59
CA ILE A 248 11.72 1.34 0.84
C ILE A 248 12.96 1.80 1.63
N ASP A 249 14.13 1.18 1.41
CA ASP A 249 15.36 1.52 2.12
C ASP A 249 15.78 2.97 1.88
N GLN A 250 15.66 3.48 0.66
CA GLN A 250 15.93 4.89 0.36
C GLN A 250 15.01 5.85 1.13
N LYS A 251 13.73 5.50 1.24
CA LYS A 251 12.73 6.35 1.92
C LYS A 251 12.71 6.20 3.45
N THR A 252 13.40 5.19 3.98
CA THR A 252 13.56 4.93 5.42
C THR A 252 15.01 5.09 5.89
N GLU A 253 15.86 5.76 5.09
CA GLU A 253 17.28 5.99 5.38
C GLU A 253 18.05 4.68 5.65
N SER A 254 17.67 3.60 4.95
CA SER A 254 18.24 2.25 5.06
C SER A 254 18.25 1.65 6.48
N LYS A 255 17.41 2.14 7.38
CA LYS A 255 17.33 1.65 8.78
C LYS A 255 16.96 0.18 8.89
N PHE A 256 16.14 -0.33 7.94
CA PHE A 256 15.57 -1.68 7.99
C PHE A 256 16.26 -2.67 7.07
N GLN A 257 17.09 -2.21 6.14
CA GLN A 257 17.91 -3.02 5.22
C GLN A 257 17.11 -4.10 4.45
N TYR A 258 15.97 -3.74 3.89
CA TYR A 258 15.12 -4.65 3.11
C TYR A 258 15.83 -5.26 1.90
N GLU A 259 16.83 -4.57 1.30
CA GLU A 259 17.66 -5.16 0.23
C GLU A 259 18.40 -6.44 0.70
N ASN A 260 18.69 -6.55 2.00
CA ASN A 260 19.41 -7.71 2.57
C ASN A 260 18.45 -8.75 3.17
N SER A 261 17.37 -8.31 3.82
CA SER A 261 16.44 -9.18 4.57
C SER A 261 15.22 -9.64 3.75
N GLY A 262 14.97 -9.03 2.60
CA GLY A 262 13.72 -9.16 1.87
C GLY A 262 12.65 -8.22 2.39
N VAL A 263 11.58 -8.01 1.61
CA VAL A 263 10.45 -7.16 1.97
C VAL A 263 9.42 -7.97 2.74
N PHE A 264 8.90 -7.42 3.81
CA PHE A 264 7.79 -7.96 4.61
C PHE A 264 6.92 -6.80 5.11
N LEU A 265 5.70 -7.12 5.54
CA LEU A 265 4.80 -6.12 6.12
C LEU A 265 5.12 -5.95 7.62
N PRO A 266 5.36 -4.73 8.11
CA PRO A 266 5.60 -4.48 9.52
C PRO A 266 4.36 -4.72 10.37
N GLY A 267 4.55 -5.03 11.65
CA GLY A 267 3.48 -5.42 12.57
C GLY A 267 2.51 -4.29 12.94
N ASN A 268 2.88 -3.05 12.68
CA ASN A 268 2.00 -1.90 12.85
C ASN A 268 1.26 -1.49 11.57
N LEU A 269 1.29 -2.31 10.50
CA LEU A 269 0.53 -2.09 9.27
C LEU A 269 -0.60 -3.11 9.16
N SER A 270 -1.84 -2.63 9.12
CA SER A 270 -3.03 -3.43 8.81
C SER A 270 -3.56 -3.13 7.41
N ILE A 271 -4.07 -4.15 6.74
CA ILE A 271 -4.74 -4.02 5.44
C ILE A 271 -6.21 -4.34 5.64
N ILE A 272 -7.09 -3.40 5.33
CA ILE A 272 -8.53 -3.54 5.47
C ILE A 272 -9.13 -3.47 4.08
N ALA A 273 -9.82 -4.52 3.66
CA ALA A 273 -10.42 -4.58 2.33
C ALA A 273 -11.95 -4.63 2.40
N THR A 274 -12.60 -4.06 1.38
CA THR A 274 -14.05 -4.22 1.18
C THR A 274 -14.32 -4.95 -0.12
N MET A 275 -15.41 -5.72 -0.16
CA MET A 275 -15.94 -6.31 -1.39
C MET A 275 -17.46 -6.41 -1.36
N ASN A 276 -18.05 -6.41 -2.55
CA ASN A 276 -19.42 -6.79 -2.81
C ASN A 276 -19.39 -8.07 -3.65
N PRO A 277 -19.69 -9.23 -3.07
CA PRO A 277 -19.54 -10.50 -3.79
C PRO A 277 -20.48 -10.66 -4.99
N SER A 278 -21.68 -10.08 -4.91
CA SER A 278 -22.74 -10.20 -5.91
C SER A 278 -22.67 -9.19 -7.05
N ASP A 279 -21.76 -8.20 -6.98
CA ASP A 279 -21.66 -7.19 -8.04
C ASP A 279 -21.30 -7.83 -9.40
N GLN A 280 -21.84 -7.25 -10.48
CA GLN A 280 -21.52 -7.70 -11.82
C GLN A 280 -20.09 -7.32 -12.22
N GLY A 281 -19.42 -8.21 -12.98
CA GLY A 281 -18.08 -7.96 -13.50
C GLY A 281 -16.99 -7.98 -12.45
N VAL A 282 -17.24 -8.58 -11.28
CA VAL A 282 -16.23 -8.77 -10.23
C VAL A 282 -15.51 -10.11 -10.39
N PHE A 283 -14.29 -10.17 -9.88
CA PHE A 283 -13.48 -11.38 -9.85
C PHE A 283 -13.72 -12.14 -8.54
N PRO A 284 -13.92 -13.48 -8.59
CA PRO A 284 -14.03 -14.28 -7.38
C PRO A 284 -12.68 -14.34 -6.65
N LEU A 285 -12.73 -14.18 -5.32
CA LEU A 285 -11.57 -14.44 -4.47
C LEU A 285 -11.48 -15.94 -4.16
N ASP A 286 -10.36 -16.57 -4.46
CA ASP A 286 -10.14 -17.97 -4.15
C ASP A 286 -10.00 -18.25 -2.64
N ALA A 287 -10.08 -19.53 -2.26
CA ALA A 287 -10.01 -19.94 -0.85
C ALA A 287 -8.61 -19.66 -0.25
N ALA A 288 -7.54 -19.77 -1.03
CA ALA A 288 -6.18 -19.49 -0.56
C ALA A 288 -5.98 -18.01 -0.25
N PHE A 289 -6.61 -17.13 -1.04
CA PHE A 289 -6.63 -15.70 -0.76
C PHE A 289 -7.46 -15.39 0.49
N LYS A 290 -8.70 -15.89 0.56
CA LYS A 290 -9.64 -15.63 1.66
C LYS A 290 -9.11 -16.06 3.03
N ARG A 291 -8.40 -17.20 3.12
CA ARG A 291 -7.88 -17.73 4.40
C ARG A 291 -6.84 -16.83 5.09
N ARG A 292 -6.23 -15.89 4.37
CA ARG A 292 -5.25 -14.92 4.89
C ARG A 292 -5.90 -13.67 5.46
N TRP A 293 -7.22 -13.62 5.42
CA TRP A 293 -8.02 -12.49 5.87
C TRP A 293 -8.95 -12.91 6.99
N LYS A 294 -9.02 -12.10 8.01
CA LYS A 294 -10.11 -12.16 8.97
C LYS A 294 -11.38 -11.65 8.26
N GLN A 295 -12.31 -12.52 8.01
CA GLN A 295 -13.54 -12.19 7.31
C GLN A 295 -14.54 -11.55 8.29
N VAL A 296 -15.05 -10.37 7.89
CA VAL A 296 -16.04 -9.58 8.63
C VAL A 296 -17.27 -9.43 7.76
N TYR A 297 -18.31 -10.21 8.10
CA TYR A 297 -19.58 -10.13 7.40
C TYR A 297 -20.43 -9.00 7.96
N HIS A 298 -20.98 -8.15 7.06
CA HIS A 298 -21.90 -7.07 7.39
C HIS A 298 -23.33 -7.52 7.10
N SER A 299 -24.01 -7.98 8.12
CA SER A 299 -25.40 -8.37 8.02
C SER A 299 -26.33 -7.17 7.81
N ILE A 300 -27.46 -7.42 7.17
CA ILE A 300 -28.52 -6.42 7.01
C ILE A 300 -29.23 -6.24 8.35
N ASN A 301 -29.28 -5.01 8.86
CA ASN A 301 -29.97 -4.65 10.08
C ASN A 301 -31.03 -3.59 9.84
N TRP A 302 -32.25 -4.00 9.65
CA TRP A 302 -33.36 -3.09 9.37
C TRP A 302 -33.71 -2.13 10.52
N ASN A 303 -33.22 -2.37 11.75
CA ASN A 303 -33.39 -1.43 12.85
C ASN A 303 -32.65 -0.12 12.64
N ASP A 304 -31.58 -0.15 11.84
CA ASP A 304 -30.76 1.02 11.50
C ASP A 304 -31.23 1.71 10.21
N ALA A 305 -32.25 1.15 9.53
CA ALA A 305 -32.78 1.72 8.29
C ALA A 305 -33.61 2.99 8.55
N SER A 306 -33.73 3.83 7.52
CA SER A 306 -34.52 5.06 7.59
C SER A 306 -36.01 4.80 7.76
N ASP A 307 -36.66 5.55 8.65
CA ASP A 307 -38.11 5.60 8.83
C ASP A 307 -38.81 6.60 7.87
N ILE A 308 -38.09 7.20 6.93
CA ILE A 308 -38.64 8.13 5.95
C ILE A 308 -39.51 7.38 4.94
N THR A 309 -40.71 7.91 4.70
CA THR A 309 -41.63 7.38 3.69
C THR A 309 -41.11 7.70 2.29
N LEU A 310 -41.04 6.70 1.43
CA LEU A 310 -40.59 6.83 0.05
C LEU A 310 -41.65 7.52 -0.79
N LYS A 311 -41.31 8.66 -1.40
CA LYS A 311 -42.19 9.36 -2.33
C LYS A 311 -42.56 8.45 -3.50
N GLY A 312 -43.81 8.46 -3.86
CA GLY A 312 -44.37 7.60 -4.91
C GLY A 312 -44.74 6.19 -4.44
N PHE A 313 -44.13 5.66 -3.40
CA PHE A 313 -44.44 4.32 -2.84
C PHE A 313 -45.43 4.39 -1.65
N GLY A 314 -45.45 5.49 -0.90
CA GLY A 314 -46.28 5.62 0.29
C GLY A 314 -45.88 4.74 1.47
N ILE A 315 -44.72 4.05 1.40
CA ILE A 315 -44.26 3.10 2.41
C ILE A 315 -42.90 3.58 2.93
N LYS A 316 -42.61 3.37 4.22
CA LYS A 316 -41.31 3.67 4.82
C LYS A 316 -40.23 2.78 4.23
N TRP A 317 -39.04 3.36 4.02
CA TRP A 317 -37.89 2.58 3.48
C TRP A 317 -37.62 1.31 4.28
N LYS A 318 -37.59 1.41 5.61
CA LYS A 318 -37.38 0.29 6.52
C LYS A 318 -38.33 -0.89 6.25
N ASP A 319 -39.61 -0.59 6.04
CA ASP A 319 -40.63 -1.61 5.86
C ASP A 319 -40.61 -2.15 4.42
N LEU A 320 -40.55 -1.28 3.42
CA LEU A 320 -40.47 -1.68 2.03
C LEU A 320 -39.23 -2.54 1.76
N GLY A 321 -38.04 -2.08 2.19
CA GLY A 321 -36.80 -2.79 1.96
C GLY A 321 -36.78 -4.18 2.61
N ARG A 322 -37.26 -4.28 3.87
CA ARG A 322 -37.40 -5.56 4.58
C ARG A 322 -38.32 -6.53 3.84
N LYS A 323 -39.47 -6.06 3.42
CA LYS A 323 -40.46 -6.89 2.71
C LYS A 323 -39.98 -7.29 1.31
N LEU A 324 -39.29 -6.37 0.59
CA LEU A 324 -38.66 -6.70 -0.70
C LEU A 324 -37.59 -7.78 -0.54
N ASN A 325 -36.70 -7.65 0.46
CA ASN A 325 -35.69 -8.68 0.71
C ASN A 325 -36.32 -10.05 1.00
N LYS A 326 -37.39 -10.08 1.78
CA LYS A 326 -38.10 -11.33 2.05
C LYS A 326 -38.68 -11.97 0.79
N ALA A 327 -39.20 -11.17 -0.14
CA ALA A 327 -39.67 -11.65 -1.43
C ALA A 327 -38.49 -12.12 -2.32
N LEU A 328 -37.37 -11.39 -2.30
CA LEU A 328 -36.16 -11.79 -3.03
C LEU A 328 -35.58 -13.12 -2.51
N GLU A 329 -35.55 -13.32 -1.20
CA GLU A 329 -35.15 -14.62 -0.60
C GLU A 329 -36.03 -15.77 -1.07
N GLN A 330 -37.35 -15.56 -1.17
CA GLN A 330 -38.28 -16.55 -1.70
C GLN A 330 -38.06 -16.86 -3.19
N CYS A 331 -37.47 -15.92 -3.93
CA CYS A 331 -37.05 -16.10 -5.30
C CYS A 331 -35.63 -16.69 -5.42
N ASN A 332 -35.03 -17.19 -4.31
CA ASN A 332 -33.66 -17.73 -4.25
C ASN A 332 -32.58 -16.72 -4.68
N VAL A 333 -32.80 -15.44 -4.43
CA VAL A 333 -31.75 -14.42 -4.58
C VAL A 333 -30.72 -14.57 -3.45
N GLU A 334 -29.46 -14.60 -3.79
CA GLU A 334 -28.37 -14.72 -2.83
C GLU A 334 -28.36 -13.55 -1.83
N GLU A 335 -27.99 -13.81 -0.57
CA GLU A 335 -28.04 -12.84 0.52
C GLU A 335 -27.20 -11.57 0.23
N ASP A 336 -26.09 -11.72 -0.45
CA ASP A 336 -25.18 -10.63 -0.81
C ASP A 336 -25.68 -9.75 -1.99
N ALA A 337 -26.78 -10.18 -2.65
CA ALA A 337 -27.53 -9.39 -3.64
C ALA A 337 -28.82 -8.76 -3.07
N LEU A 338 -29.05 -8.88 -1.77
CA LEU A 338 -30.20 -8.23 -1.11
C LEU A 338 -29.93 -6.74 -0.88
N LEU A 339 -30.98 -5.99 -0.56
CA LEU A 339 -30.91 -4.56 -0.25
C LEU A 339 -30.38 -4.34 1.17
N GLY A 340 -29.32 -3.59 1.34
CA GLY A 340 -28.85 -3.17 2.65
C GLY A 340 -29.68 -2.02 3.24
N GLN A 341 -29.69 -1.88 4.56
CA GLN A 341 -30.45 -0.85 5.28
C GLN A 341 -30.10 0.58 4.87
N TYR A 342 -28.85 0.82 4.43
CA TYR A 342 -28.36 2.12 3.95
C TYR A 342 -28.30 2.21 2.41
N PHE A 343 -29.07 1.38 1.71
CA PHE A 343 -29.23 1.51 0.26
C PHE A 343 -29.66 2.93 -0.14
N PHE A 344 -30.54 3.54 0.68
CA PHE A 344 -30.80 4.96 0.67
C PHE A 344 -30.26 5.64 1.93
N LYS A 345 -29.67 6.83 1.76
CA LYS A 345 -29.30 7.72 2.87
C LYS A 345 -30.47 8.64 3.19
N ASN A 346 -30.63 9.02 4.48
CA ASN A 346 -31.71 9.95 4.89
C ASN A 346 -31.72 11.24 4.07
N ALA A 347 -30.55 11.88 3.90
CA ALA A 347 -30.42 13.10 3.12
C ALA A 347 -30.77 12.93 1.63
N GLU A 348 -30.66 11.74 1.08
CA GLU A 348 -31.08 11.39 -0.27
C GLU A 348 -32.62 11.30 -0.32
N LEU A 349 -33.23 10.54 0.60
CA LEU A 349 -34.68 10.37 0.67
C LEU A 349 -35.42 11.67 0.91
N GLU A 350 -34.87 12.60 1.67
CA GLU A 350 -35.46 13.92 1.92
C GLU A 350 -35.51 14.79 0.64
N LYS A 351 -34.48 14.72 -0.19
CA LYS A 351 -34.27 15.62 -1.34
C LYS A 351 -34.77 15.05 -2.65
N SER A 352 -34.74 13.72 -2.82
CA SER A 352 -35.08 13.08 -4.09
C SER A 352 -36.59 13.12 -4.39
N SER A 353 -36.90 13.18 -5.68
CA SER A 353 -38.23 12.96 -6.21
C SER A 353 -38.62 11.48 -6.14
N GLY A 354 -39.92 11.20 -6.29
CA GLY A 354 -40.43 9.84 -6.39
C GLY A 354 -39.82 9.09 -7.59
N TYR A 355 -39.61 9.76 -8.70
CA TYR A 355 -38.98 9.23 -9.89
C TYR A 355 -37.52 8.82 -9.63
N GLU A 356 -36.70 9.65 -8.94
CA GLU A 356 -35.31 9.34 -8.62
C GLU A 356 -35.22 8.16 -7.67
N ILE A 357 -36.10 8.10 -6.66
CA ILE A 357 -36.16 6.97 -5.70
C ILE A 357 -36.53 5.68 -6.45
N ALA A 358 -37.56 5.72 -7.29
CA ALA A 358 -38.00 4.58 -8.09
C ALA A 358 -36.93 4.13 -9.08
N SER A 359 -36.32 5.07 -9.80
CA SER A 359 -35.23 4.77 -10.75
C SER A 359 -34.07 4.01 -10.09
N LYS A 360 -33.68 4.43 -8.88
CA LYS A 360 -32.60 3.77 -8.14
C LYS A 360 -33.02 2.40 -7.61
N LEU A 361 -34.16 2.30 -6.93
CA LEU A 361 -34.63 1.07 -6.31
C LEU A 361 -35.02 0.02 -7.34
N LEU A 362 -35.95 0.39 -8.23
CA LEU A 362 -36.45 -0.51 -9.25
C LEU A 362 -35.38 -0.83 -10.29
N GLY A 363 -34.46 0.13 -10.57
CA GLY A 363 -33.31 -0.08 -11.42
C GLY A 363 -32.38 -1.19 -10.89
N TYR A 364 -32.09 -1.16 -9.59
CA TYR A 364 -31.31 -2.22 -8.92
C TYR A 364 -32.03 -3.57 -8.98
N LEU A 365 -33.32 -3.60 -8.62
CA LEU A 365 -34.10 -4.84 -8.67
C LEU A 365 -34.14 -5.40 -10.08
N TRP A 366 -34.40 -4.57 -11.10
CA TRP A 366 -34.56 -4.96 -12.49
C TRP A 366 -33.27 -5.43 -13.17
N ASN A 367 -32.17 -4.71 -12.94
CA ASN A 367 -30.92 -4.92 -13.66
C ASN A 367 -29.94 -5.84 -12.93
N ASP A 368 -30.03 -5.90 -11.58
CA ASP A 368 -29.07 -6.61 -10.73
C ASP A 368 -29.74 -7.76 -9.98
N ALA A 369 -30.59 -7.51 -9.00
CA ALA A 369 -31.09 -8.51 -8.06
C ALA A 369 -31.89 -9.64 -8.74
N VAL A 370 -32.83 -9.31 -9.65
CA VAL A 370 -33.66 -10.30 -10.35
C VAL A 370 -33.53 -10.24 -11.88
N ARG A 371 -32.36 -9.86 -12.38
CA ARG A 371 -32.11 -9.68 -13.82
C ARG A 371 -32.60 -10.82 -14.71
N TYR A 372 -32.46 -12.06 -14.25
CA TYR A 372 -32.83 -13.25 -15.00
C TYR A 372 -34.19 -13.86 -14.59
N GLN A 373 -34.85 -13.25 -13.59
CA GLN A 373 -36.09 -13.76 -12.97
C GLN A 373 -37.09 -12.64 -12.69
N ARG A 374 -37.11 -11.59 -13.54
CA ARG A 374 -37.91 -10.37 -13.36
C ARG A 374 -39.38 -10.66 -13.13
N GLN A 375 -39.92 -11.69 -13.82
CA GLN A 375 -41.30 -12.15 -13.72
C GLN A 375 -41.71 -12.59 -12.30
N LEU A 376 -40.77 -12.88 -11.40
CA LEU A 376 -41.07 -13.23 -10.01
C LEU A 376 -41.37 -12.00 -9.13
N ILE A 377 -40.96 -10.83 -9.56
CA ILE A 377 -41.08 -9.58 -8.82
C ILE A 377 -41.95 -8.57 -9.57
N PHE A 378 -41.70 -8.40 -10.86
CA PHE A 378 -42.34 -7.38 -11.67
C PHE A 378 -43.52 -7.92 -12.48
N ASN A 379 -44.55 -7.07 -12.66
CA ASN A 379 -45.65 -7.38 -13.55
C ASN A 379 -45.14 -7.44 -15.01
N GLU A 380 -45.34 -8.58 -15.67
CA GLU A 380 -44.84 -8.83 -17.03
C GLU A 380 -45.44 -7.94 -18.12
N SER A 381 -46.57 -7.26 -17.81
CA SER A 381 -47.26 -6.43 -18.78
C SER A 381 -46.58 -5.09 -19.10
N ASN A 382 -45.57 -4.66 -18.30
CA ASN A 382 -44.95 -3.35 -18.40
C ASN A 382 -43.44 -3.44 -18.69
N SER A 383 -42.96 -2.58 -19.57
CA SER A 383 -41.53 -2.31 -19.74
C SER A 383 -41.00 -1.50 -18.54
N PHE A 384 -39.68 -1.52 -18.33
CA PHE A 384 -39.06 -0.72 -17.27
C PHE A 384 -39.35 0.79 -17.41
N SER A 385 -39.37 1.32 -18.63
CA SER A 385 -39.70 2.70 -18.89
C SER A 385 -41.16 3.02 -18.52
N GLU A 386 -42.10 2.13 -18.83
CA GLU A 386 -43.49 2.32 -18.46
C GLU A 386 -43.71 2.33 -16.95
N ILE A 387 -42.97 1.48 -16.24
CA ILE A 387 -42.96 1.46 -14.75
C ILE A 387 -42.42 2.78 -14.20
N LEU A 388 -41.33 3.30 -14.73
CA LEU A 388 -40.76 4.57 -14.26
C LEU A 388 -41.66 5.78 -14.54
N ASN A 389 -42.33 5.80 -15.69
CA ASN A 389 -43.25 6.88 -16.05
C ASN A 389 -44.42 7.02 -15.05
N LEU A 390 -44.76 5.97 -14.31
CA LEU A 390 -45.75 6.06 -13.24
C LEU A 390 -45.35 7.03 -12.13
N PHE A 391 -44.04 7.29 -11.95
CA PHE A 391 -43.48 8.16 -10.91
C PHE A 391 -43.19 9.60 -11.38
N GLU A 392 -43.54 9.96 -12.61
CA GLU A 392 -43.30 11.32 -13.12
C GLU A 392 -44.09 12.42 -12.36
N ASN A 393 -45.19 12.05 -11.68
CA ASN A 393 -45.99 12.98 -10.88
C ASN A 393 -45.69 12.76 -9.38
N ASP A 394 -44.81 13.57 -8.82
CA ASP A 394 -44.34 13.49 -7.42
C ASP A 394 -45.43 13.54 -6.34
N ASN A 395 -46.65 13.95 -6.68
CA ASN A 395 -47.73 14.20 -5.71
C ASN A 395 -48.68 13.02 -5.48
N ASN A 396 -48.54 11.93 -6.21
CA ASN A 396 -49.43 10.78 -6.10
C ASN A 396 -48.65 9.48 -5.75
N GLU A 397 -49.23 8.72 -4.84
CA GLU A 397 -48.78 7.34 -4.62
C GLU A 397 -49.14 6.49 -5.84
N VAL A 398 -48.17 5.70 -6.30
CA VAL A 398 -48.33 4.84 -7.46
C VAL A 398 -49.04 3.54 -7.04
N ASP A 399 -49.96 3.07 -7.85
CA ASP A 399 -50.56 1.77 -7.65
C ASP A 399 -49.51 0.66 -7.85
N LEU A 400 -49.10 0.01 -6.75
CA LEU A 400 -48.07 -1.02 -6.75
C LEU A 400 -48.40 -2.23 -7.63
N ASN A 401 -49.68 -2.52 -7.88
CA ASN A 401 -50.10 -3.59 -8.79
C ASN A 401 -49.70 -3.36 -10.25
N LYS A 402 -49.38 -2.11 -10.60
CA LYS A 402 -48.82 -1.78 -11.91
C LYS A 402 -47.32 -2.01 -12.01
N ILE A 403 -46.66 -2.24 -10.88
CA ILE A 403 -45.22 -2.44 -10.78
C ILE A 403 -44.91 -3.90 -10.54
N PHE A 404 -45.48 -4.44 -9.46
CA PHE A 404 -45.11 -5.74 -8.91
C PHE A 404 -46.21 -6.78 -9.20
N VAL A 405 -45.82 -8.05 -9.11
CA VAL A 405 -46.77 -9.16 -9.16
C VAL A 405 -47.76 -9.06 -7.99
N LYS A 406 -48.96 -9.60 -8.17
CA LYS A 406 -50.08 -9.49 -7.21
C LYS A 406 -49.67 -10.04 -5.82
N GLU A 407 -49.03 -11.16 -5.78
CA GLU A 407 -48.60 -11.82 -4.53
C GLU A 407 -47.67 -10.92 -3.71
N LEU A 408 -46.76 -10.22 -4.39
CA LEU A 408 -45.86 -9.24 -3.74
C LEU A 408 -46.62 -8.01 -3.29
N CYS A 409 -47.57 -7.49 -4.08
CA CYS A 409 -48.40 -6.34 -3.69
C CYS A 409 -49.23 -6.65 -2.43
N ASP A 410 -49.86 -7.81 -2.34
CA ASP A 410 -50.63 -8.23 -1.19
C ASP A 410 -49.69 -8.35 0.06
N TYR A 411 -48.50 -8.88 -0.09
CA TYR A 411 -47.50 -8.95 0.97
C TYR A 411 -46.98 -7.58 1.42
N LEU A 412 -46.78 -6.64 0.47
CA LEU A 412 -46.32 -5.29 0.80
C LEU A 412 -47.36 -4.49 1.61
N ARG A 413 -48.64 -4.75 1.40
CA ARG A 413 -49.77 -4.09 2.08
C ARG A 413 -50.13 -4.70 3.44
N ASP A 414 -49.66 -5.90 3.75
CA ASP A 414 -49.97 -6.55 5.03
C ASP A 414 -49.27 -5.80 6.17
N GLU A 415 -50.03 -5.19 7.07
CA GLU A 415 -49.51 -4.42 8.22
C GLU A 415 -49.08 -5.31 9.38
N ASN A 416 -49.35 -6.64 9.35
CA ASN A 416 -49.07 -7.58 10.45
C ASN A 416 -47.69 -8.27 10.34
N ILE A 417 -46.91 -7.95 9.37
CA ILE A 417 -45.58 -8.51 9.08
C ILE A 417 -44.54 -7.37 9.08
#